data_cf8d5f2885913f11b9bec6cc85b0cd9b
#
_entry.id   cf8d5f2885913f11b9bec6cc85b0cd9b
#
_cell.length_a   1.000
_cell.length_b   1.000
_cell.length_c   1.000
_cell.angle_alpha   90.00
_cell.angle_beta   90.00
_cell.angle_gamma   90.00
#
_symmetry.space_group_name_H-M   'P 1'
#
loop_
_entity.id
_entity.type
_entity.pdbx_description
1 polymer ?
#
loop_
_entity_poly.entity_id
_entity_poly.type
_entity_poly.pdbx_seq_one_letter_code
_entity_poly.pdbx_strand_id
1 'polypeptide(L)'
;IIVDHQEGVCYLADQHDSKERIDQILTDIKAVKEIPTIQVSGELTQEKEDKFVNGVKSSRDYIMAGDVFQVNLSRQWQYELDDEMDSAIIYNALRKANPAPFSALIQYQDFSIISSSPERLFSVQDGVVQTRPIAGTHPRGKGSEDEAQKQHLINHPKEQAEHIMLLDLERNDMGRVCEYGSVYVNEVMTLETYPYVHHIVSNIKGKVREG
;
A
#
# COMPACT_ATOMS: atom_id res chain seq x y z
N ILE A 1 0.17 -18.88 -9.79
CA ILE A 1 -0.20 -18.25 -11.07
C ILE A 1 0.31 -16.82 -11.04
N ILE A 2 1.00 -16.39 -12.09
CA ILE A 2 1.50 -15.04 -12.29
C ILE A 2 0.85 -14.50 -13.56
N VAL A 3 0.18 -13.37 -13.47
CA VAL A 3 -0.46 -12.72 -14.63
C VAL A 3 0.31 -11.45 -14.95
N ASP A 4 0.90 -11.40 -16.12
CA ASP A 4 1.52 -10.21 -16.68
C ASP A 4 0.51 -9.50 -17.58
N HIS A 5 -0.01 -8.38 -17.10
CA HIS A 5 -1.01 -7.60 -17.84
C HIS A 5 -0.40 -6.77 -18.97
N GLN A 6 0.90 -6.50 -18.95
CA GLN A 6 1.59 -5.74 -20.01
C GLN A 6 1.85 -6.62 -21.22
N GLU A 7 2.37 -7.82 -20.98
CA GLU A 7 2.65 -8.80 -22.02
C GLU A 7 1.41 -9.64 -22.39
N GLY A 8 0.34 -9.58 -21.58
CA GLY A 8 -0.87 -10.39 -21.77
C GLY A 8 -0.64 -11.89 -21.58
N VAL A 9 0.34 -12.25 -20.75
CA VAL A 9 0.77 -13.65 -20.52
C VAL A 9 0.44 -14.08 -19.10
N CYS A 10 0.08 -15.35 -18.97
CA CYS A 10 -0.12 -15.99 -17.66
C CYS A 10 0.90 -17.10 -17.48
N TYR A 11 1.65 -17.05 -16.38
CA TYR A 11 2.62 -18.06 -16.00
C TYR A 11 2.07 -18.91 -14.87
N LEU A 12 2.30 -20.20 -14.96
CA LEU A 12 2.09 -21.14 -13.87
C LEU A 12 3.45 -21.63 -13.39
N ALA A 13 3.78 -21.34 -12.12
CA ALA A 13 5.00 -21.81 -11.48
C ALA A 13 4.66 -22.88 -10.43
N ASP A 14 5.36 -24.00 -10.47
CA ASP A 14 5.27 -25.05 -9.46
C ASP A 14 6.68 -25.50 -9.04
N GLN A 15 6.92 -25.63 -7.73
CA GLN A 15 8.23 -26.03 -7.18
C GLN A 15 8.58 -27.50 -7.44
N HIS A 16 7.56 -28.30 -7.68
CA HIS A 16 7.71 -29.77 -7.75
C HIS A 16 7.55 -30.31 -9.17
N ASP A 17 7.35 -29.44 -10.18
CA ASP A 17 7.09 -29.83 -11.59
C ASP A 17 6.02 -30.92 -11.71
N SER A 18 4.98 -30.79 -10.87
CA SER A 18 3.90 -31.79 -10.79
C SER A 18 2.85 -31.54 -11.86
N LYS A 19 2.84 -32.35 -12.89
CA LYS A 19 1.82 -32.29 -13.95
C LYS A 19 0.40 -32.38 -13.39
N GLU A 20 0.19 -33.24 -12.39
CA GLU A 20 -1.12 -33.44 -11.76
C GLU A 20 -1.64 -32.17 -11.08
N ARG A 21 -0.75 -31.45 -10.38
CA ARG A 21 -1.09 -30.14 -9.79
C ARG A 21 -1.38 -29.07 -10.84
N ILE A 22 -0.60 -29.05 -11.92
CA ILE A 22 -0.81 -28.14 -13.05
C ILE A 22 -2.19 -28.39 -13.69
N ASP A 23 -2.53 -29.64 -13.98
CA ASP A 23 -3.81 -30.01 -14.57
C ASP A 23 -4.98 -29.68 -13.62
N GLN A 24 -4.80 -29.85 -12.31
CA GLN A 24 -5.79 -29.44 -11.31
C GLN A 24 -6.01 -27.91 -11.33
N ILE A 25 -4.94 -27.12 -11.29
CA ILE A 25 -5.02 -25.66 -11.34
C ILE A 25 -5.71 -25.17 -12.62
N LEU A 26 -5.38 -25.77 -13.77
CA LEU A 26 -6.02 -25.44 -15.04
C LEU A 26 -7.52 -25.79 -15.05
N THR A 27 -7.90 -26.86 -14.36
CA THR A 27 -9.29 -27.25 -14.17
C THR A 27 -10.01 -26.25 -13.28
N ASP A 28 -9.41 -25.87 -12.17
CA ASP A 28 -9.96 -24.89 -11.23
C ASP A 28 -10.16 -23.52 -11.88
N ILE A 29 -9.19 -23.06 -12.70
CA ILE A 29 -9.31 -21.80 -13.46
C ILE A 29 -10.54 -21.83 -14.38
N LYS A 30 -10.79 -22.96 -15.06
CA LYS A 30 -11.96 -23.10 -15.95
C LYS A 30 -13.28 -23.16 -15.18
N ALA A 31 -13.24 -23.60 -13.93
CA ALA A 31 -14.41 -23.71 -13.06
C ALA A 31 -14.70 -22.41 -12.27
N VAL A 32 -13.85 -21.40 -12.36
CA VAL A 32 -14.05 -20.12 -11.67
C VAL A 32 -15.36 -19.50 -12.07
N LYS A 33 -16.17 -19.15 -11.08
CA LYS A 33 -17.40 -18.37 -11.25
C LYS A 33 -17.15 -16.92 -10.90
N GLU A 34 -17.94 -16.05 -11.49
CA GLU A 34 -17.92 -14.64 -11.09
C GLU A 34 -18.28 -14.51 -9.61
N ILE A 35 -17.45 -13.77 -8.86
CA ILE A 35 -17.70 -13.49 -7.44
C ILE A 35 -18.87 -12.50 -7.37
N PRO A 36 -19.98 -12.84 -6.71
CA PRO A 36 -21.13 -11.96 -6.65
C PRO A 36 -20.81 -10.65 -5.93
N THR A 37 -21.47 -9.59 -6.33
CA THR A 37 -21.54 -8.37 -5.55
C THR A 37 -22.63 -8.55 -4.51
N ILE A 38 -22.30 -8.37 -3.24
CA ILE A 38 -23.23 -8.52 -2.14
C ILE A 38 -23.38 -7.22 -1.38
N GLN A 39 -24.52 -7.06 -0.72
CA GLN A 39 -24.69 -6.06 0.32
C GLN A 39 -24.30 -6.71 1.66
N VAL A 40 -23.52 -5.98 2.43
CA VAL A 40 -23.05 -6.42 3.75
C VAL A 40 -23.95 -5.76 4.79
N SER A 41 -24.53 -6.56 5.68
CA SER A 41 -25.25 -6.11 6.87
C SER A 41 -24.46 -6.47 8.14
N GLY A 42 -24.59 -5.63 9.16
CA GLY A 42 -23.88 -5.82 10.41
C GLY A 42 -23.77 -4.54 11.22
N GLU A 43 -23.07 -4.60 12.32
CA GLU A 43 -22.90 -3.49 13.25
C GLU A 43 -21.46 -2.92 13.17
N LEU A 44 -21.38 -1.60 12.91
CA LEU A 44 -20.13 -0.88 12.92
C LEU A 44 -19.88 -0.27 14.30
N THR A 45 -18.79 -0.68 14.94
CA THR A 45 -18.27 -0.07 16.15
C THR A 45 -16.93 0.62 15.87
N GLN A 46 -16.65 1.66 16.60
CA GLN A 46 -15.40 2.39 16.45
C GLN A 46 -14.77 2.67 17.83
N GLU A 47 -13.47 2.78 17.83
CA GLU A 47 -12.71 3.17 19.00
C GLU A 47 -13.15 4.55 19.51
N LYS A 48 -13.14 4.74 20.83
CA LYS A 48 -13.52 6.02 21.46
C LYS A 48 -12.65 7.16 20.92
N GLU A 49 -13.30 8.26 20.56
CA GLU A 49 -12.64 9.44 20.01
C GLU A 49 -11.52 9.98 20.91
N ASP A 50 -11.75 10.03 22.22
CA ASP A 50 -10.78 10.52 23.19
C ASP A 50 -9.44 9.79 23.15
N LYS A 51 -9.44 8.49 22.85
CA LYS A 51 -8.19 7.71 22.73
C LYS A 51 -7.30 8.22 21.60
N PHE A 52 -7.91 8.51 20.44
CA PHE A 52 -7.18 9.06 19.29
C PHE A 52 -6.70 10.48 19.58
N VAL A 53 -7.58 11.36 20.09
CA VAL A 53 -7.25 12.76 20.42
C VAL A 53 -6.12 12.84 21.44
N ASN A 54 -6.14 11.99 22.48
CA ASN A 54 -5.06 11.94 23.47
C ASN A 54 -3.76 11.39 22.86
N GLY A 55 -3.86 10.39 21.98
CA GLY A 55 -2.71 9.90 21.20
C GLY A 55 -2.04 11.02 20.40
N VAL A 56 -2.82 11.87 19.71
CA VAL A 56 -2.29 13.03 18.97
C VAL A 56 -1.58 14.01 19.92
N LYS A 57 -2.16 14.30 21.08
CA LYS A 57 -1.52 15.20 22.07
C LYS A 57 -0.17 14.64 22.54
N SER A 58 -0.13 13.38 22.95
CA SER A 58 1.11 12.73 23.39
C SER A 58 2.16 12.68 22.26
N SER A 59 1.76 12.40 21.03
CA SER A 59 2.67 12.41 19.86
C SER A 59 3.29 13.78 19.63
N ARG A 60 2.51 14.85 19.77
CA ARG A 60 3.03 16.21 19.69
C ARG A 60 4.07 16.49 20.78
N ASP A 61 3.81 16.04 21.99
CA ASP A 61 4.74 16.24 23.12
C ASP A 61 6.07 15.50 22.86
N TYR A 62 6.04 14.26 22.33
CA TYR A 62 7.25 13.53 21.91
C TYR A 62 8.01 14.22 20.79
N ILE A 63 7.31 14.77 19.79
CA ILE A 63 7.94 15.53 18.70
C ILE A 63 8.61 16.80 19.26
N MET A 64 7.94 17.52 20.14
CA MET A 64 8.49 18.73 20.76
C MET A 64 9.68 18.44 21.68
N ALA A 65 9.70 17.28 22.31
CA ALA A 65 10.83 16.80 23.12
C ALA A 65 12.02 16.32 22.25
N GLY A 66 11.83 16.08 20.97
CA GLY A 66 12.85 15.55 20.07
C GLY A 66 13.01 14.03 20.13
N ASP A 67 12.06 13.33 20.74
CA ASP A 67 12.09 11.87 20.88
C ASP A 67 11.75 11.18 19.56
N VAL A 68 10.88 11.78 18.74
CA VAL A 68 10.45 11.27 17.43
C VAL A 68 10.30 12.41 16.43
N PHE A 69 10.44 12.09 15.14
CA PHE A 69 10.23 13.06 14.05
C PHE A 69 8.77 13.06 13.58
N GLN A 70 8.14 11.89 13.57
CA GLN A 70 6.78 11.67 13.09
C GLN A 70 6.17 10.48 13.82
N VAL A 71 4.85 10.46 13.92
CA VAL A 71 4.09 9.35 14.48
C VAL A 71 2.89 9.04 13.58
N ASN A 72 2.77 7.79 13.15
CA ASN A 72 1.59 7.29 12.47
C ASN A 72 0.59 6.77 13.49
N LEU A 73 -0.49 7.50 13.67
CA LEU A 73 -1.59 7.11 14.54
C LEU A 73 -2.72 6.46 13.73
N SER A 74 -3.15 5.29 14.18
CA SER A 74 -4.29 4.60 13.60
C SER A 74 -5.49 4.61 14.51
N ARG A 75 -6.69 4.49 13.93
CA ARG A 75 -7.94 4.23 14.62
C ARG A 75 -8.46 2.86 14.21
N GLN A 76 -9.06 2.17 15.15
CA GLN A 76 -9.71 0.89 14.88
C GLN A 76 -11.20 1.10 14.64
N TRP A 77 -11.69 0.49 13.57
CA TRP A 77 -13.10 0.23 13.32
C TRP A 77 -13.31 -1.27 13.28
N GLN A 78 -14.38 -1.73 13.92
CA GLN A 78 -14.79 -3.12 13.92
C GLN A 78 -16.17 -3.21 13.30
N TYR A 79 -16.32 -4.08 12.33
CA TYR A 79 -17.60 -4.38 11.71
C TYR A 79 -17.95 -5.84 11.99
N GLU A 80 -19.00 -6.06 12.77
CA GLU A 80 -19.51 -7.38 13.07
C GLU A 80 -20.56 -7.73 12.02
N LEU A 81 -20.29 -8.77 11.25
CA LEU A 81 -21.17 -9.22 10.18
C LEU A 81 -22.33 -10.02 10.79
N ASP A 82 -23.55 -9.83 10.26
CA ASP A 82 -24.72 -10.62 10.68
C ASP A 82 -24.60 -12.08 10.25
N ASP A 83 -23.95 -12.33 9.12
CA ASP A 83 -23.71 -13.66 8.56
C ASP A 83 -22.23 -13.89 8.29
N GLU A 84 -21.80 -15.14 8.36
CA GLU A 84 -20.45 -15.57 7.99
C GLU A 84 -20.22 -15.34 6.50
N MET A 85 -19.09 -14.72 6.15
CA MET A 85 -18.79 -14.34 4.79
C MET A 85 -17.38 -14.76 4.37
N ASP A 86 -17.25 -15.29 3.16
CA ASP A 86 -15.95 -15.58 2.57
C ASP A 86 -15.16 -14.27 2.34
N SER A 87 -13.95 -14.24 2.85
CA SER A 87 -13.01 -13.12 2.72
C SER A 87 -12.72 -12.75 1.26
N ALA A 88 -12.81 -13.69 0.32
CA ALA A 88 -12.67 -13.42 -1.11
C ALA A 88 -13.76 -12.50 -1.66
N ILE A 89 -14.96 -12.57 -1.11
CA ILE A 89 -16.08 -11.69 -1.49
C ILE A 89 -15.80 -10.25 -1.02
N ILE A 90 -15.35 -10.10 0.23
CA ILE A 90 -14.98 -8.80 0.82
C ILE A 90 -13.81 -8.21 0.03
N TYR A 91 -12.77 -9.00 -0.26
CA TYR A 91 -11.63 -8.57 -1.07
C TYR A 91 -12.05 -8.11 -2.47
N ASN A 92 -12.94 -8.86 -3.14
CA ASN A 92 -13.43 -8.50 -4.46
C ASN A 92 -14.21 -7.18 -4.45
N ALA A 93 -15.00 -6.93 -3.41
CA ALA A 93 -15.70 -5.66 -3.24
C ALA A 93 -14.69 -4.50 -3.00
N LEU A 94 -13.72 -4.71 -2.11
CA LEU A 94 -12.70 -3.70 -1.78
C LEU A 94 -11.87 -3.33 -3.01
N ARG A 95 -11.33 -4.31 -3.75
CA ARG A 95 -10.48 -4.03 -4.91
C ARG A 95 -11.23 -3.35 -6.07
N LYS A 96 -12.56 -3.55 -6.16
CA LYS A 96 -13.42 -2.84 -7.14
C LYS A 96 -13.67 -1.41 -6.69
N ALA A 97 -13.95 -1.21 -5.39
CA ALA A 97 -14.23 0.10 -4.83
C ALA A 97 -12.98 0.99 -4.72
N ASN A 98 -11.86 0.41 -4.33
CA ASN A 98 -10.59 1.11 -4.15
C ASN A 98 -9.42 0.31 -4.74
N PRO A 99 -9.26 0.29 -6.08
CA PRO A 99 -8.15 -0.40 -6.71
C PRO A 99 -6.83 0.24 -6.32
N ALA A 100 -5.90 -0.56 -5.81
CA ALA A 100 -4.57 -0.13 -5.39
C ALA A 100 -3.50 -1.10 -5.88
N PRO A 101 -2.26 -0.63 -6.15
CA PRO A 101 -1.21 -1.43 -6.77
C PRO A 101 -0.73 -2.60 -5.90
N PHE A 102 -0.92 -2.53 -4.59
CA PHE A 102 -0.52 -3.58 -3.63
C PHE A 102 -1.74 -4.18 -2.92
N SER A 103 -2.85 -4.31 -3.64
CA SER A 103 -4.03 -5.01 -3.13
C SER A 103 -3.72 -6.50 -2.92
N ALA A 104 -4.10 -7.03 -1.75
CA ALA A 104 -3.81 -8.41 -1.39
C ALA A 104 -4.93 -9.04 -0.57
N LEU A 105 -5.10 -10.35 -0.76
CA LEU A 105 -5.85 -11.23 0.11
C LEU A 105 -4.89 -12.34 0.59
N ILE A 106 -4.68 -12.43 1.89
CA ILE A 106 -3.89 -13.47 2.52
C ILE A 106 -4.82 -14.22 3.47
N GLN A 107 -4.98 -15.52 3.24
CA GLN A 107 -5.79 -16.41 4.09
C GLN A 107 -4.85 -17.35 4.84
N TYR A 108 -5.00 -17.42 6.15
CA TYR A 108 -4.20 -18.26 7.01
C TYR A 108 -5.03 -18.79 8.18
N GLN A 109 -5.17 -20.09 8.25
CA GLN A 109 -5.99 -20.77 9.27
C GLN A 109 -7.41 -20.16 9.37
N ASP A 110 -7.71 -19.50 10.48
CA ASP A 110 -9.00 -18.94 10.85
C ASP A 110 -9.13 -17.42 10.63
N PHE A 111 -8.12 -16.79 10.05
CA PHE A 111 -8.17 -15.37 9.74
C PHE A 111 -7.70 -15.04 8.31
N SER A 112 -8.11 -13.87 7.85
CA SER A 112 -7.68 -13.33 6.56
C SER A 112 -7.22 -11.89 6.71
N ILE A 113 -6.19 -11.51 5.95
CA ILE A 113 -5.76 -10.12 5.77
C ILE A 113 -6.23 -9.67 4.39
N ILE A 114 -7.04 -8.60 4.36
CA ILE A 114 -7.53 -7.98 3.14
C ILE A 114 -6.95 -6.58 3.08
N SER A 115 -6.21 -6.29 2.02
CA SER A 115 -5.49 -5.03 1.86
C SER A 115 -5.78 -4.36 0.54
N SER A 116 -5.84 -3.03 0.56
CA SER A 116 -5.86 -2.14 -0.61
C SER A 116 -4.81 -1.06 -0.40
N SER A 117 -3.54 -1.48 -0.32
CA SER A 117 -2.42 -0.57 -0.05
C SER A 117 -1.94 0.12 -1.32
N PRO A 118 -1.78 1.46 -1.30
CA PRO A 118 -1.19 2.20 -2.41
C PRO A 118 0.34 2.17 -2.38
N GLU A 119 0.95 1.80 -1.26
CA GLU A 119 2.36 2.02 -0.99
C GLU A 119 3.15 0.71 -0.91
N ARG A 120 4.32 0.70 -1.53
CA ARG A 120 5.28 -0.38 -1.45
C ARG A 120 6.26 -0.12 -0.31
N LEU A 121 6.35 -1.06 0.63
CA LEU A 121 7.35 -0.97 1.70
C LEU A 121 8.77 -1.04 1.10
N PHE A 122 9.08 -2.12 0.42
CA PHE A 122 10.32 -2.26 -0.36
C PHE A 122 10.17 -3.35 -1.43
N SER A 123 11.08 -3.39 -2.38
CA SER A 123 11.27 -4.52 -3.28
C SER A 123 12.76 -4.80 -3.45
N VAL A 124 13.11 -6.07 -3.66
CA VAL A 124 14.48 -6.49 -3.99
C VAL A 124 14.41 -7.29 -5.27
N GLN A 125 15.17 -6.86 -6.27
CA GLN A 125 15.30 -7.54 -7.54
C GLN A 125 16.73 -7.41 -8.05
N ASP A 126 17.34 -8.52 -8.43
CA ASP A 126 18.71 -8.59 -8.97
C ASP A 126 19.75 -7.85 -8.10
N GLY A 127 19.63 -8.01 -6.77
CA GLY A 127 20.52 -7.37 -5.80
C GLY A 127 20.28 -5.87 -5.60
N VAL A 128 19.27 -5.28 -6.25
CA VAL A 128 18.86 -3.90 -6.03
C VAL A 128 17.63 -3.85 -5.13
N VAL A 129 17.76 -3.18 -4.00
CA VAL A 129 16.63 -2.83 -3.12
C VAL A 129 16.12 -1.45 -3.47
N GLN A 130 14.81 -1.28 -3.41
CA GLN A 130 14.17 0.02 -3.60
C GLN A 130 12.94 0.18 -2.73
N THR A 131 12.71 1.42 -2.29
CA THR A 131 11.52 1.86 -1.58
C THR A 131 10.87 3.03 -2.32
N ARG A 132 9.55 3.21 -2.13
CA ARG A 132 8.80 4.25 -2.82
C ARG A 132 7.84 4.94 -1.86
N PRO A 133 8.35 5.84 -1.02
CA PRO A 133 7.55 6.55 -0.05
C PRO A 133 6.50 7.45 -0.69
N ILE A 134 5.34 7.51 -0.05
CA ILE A 134 4.26 8.42 -0.35
C ILE A 134 4.18 9.44 0.80
N ALA A 135 4.36 10.72 0.48
CA ALA A 135 4.12 11.79 1.43
C ALA A 135 3.54 13.01 0.71
N GLY A 136 2.37 13.41 1.14
CA GLY A 136 1.52 14.37 0.47
C GLY A 136 0.40 13.68 -0.31
N THR A 137 -0.85 14.00 0.09
CA THR A 137 -2.06 13.42 -0.51
C THR A 137 -3.14 14.46 -0.60
N HIS A 138 -3.73 14.62 -1.79
CA HIS A 138 -4.89 15.45 -2.01
C HIS A 138 -6.00 14.68 -2.72
N PRO A 139 -7.28 14.99 -2.44
CA PRO A 139 -8.39 14.38 -3.14
C PRO A 139 -8.40 14.78 -4.62
N ARG A 140 -9.00 13.92 -5.44
CA ARG A 140 -9.31 14.24 -6.83
C ARG A 140 -10.35 15.36 -6.90
N GLY A 141 -10.19 16.25 -7.88
CA GLY A 141 -11.19 17.22 -8.30
C GLY A 141 -11.94 16.75 -9.56
N LYS A 142 -12.80 17.61 -10.10
CA LYS A 142 -13.47 17.39 -11.38
C LYS A 142 -13.01 18.41 -12.41
N GLY A 143 -12.66 17.94 -13.60
CA GLY A 143 -12.24 18.83 -14.70
C GLY A 143 -11.01 19.69 -14.33
N SER A 144 -11.12 21.00 -14.45
CA SER A 144 -10.04 21.94 -14.12
C SER A 144 -9.64 21.98 -12.64
N GLU A 145 -10.56 21.62 -11.75
CA GLU A 145 -10.27 21.52 -10.31
C GLU A 145 -9.25 20.39 -10.02
N ASP A 146 -9.30 19.29 -10.76
CA ASP A 146 -8.35 18.18 -10.59
C ASP A 146 -6.90 18.62 -10.84
N GLU A 147 -6.68 19.43 -11.86
CA GLU A 147 -5.36 19.99 -12.13
C GLU A 147 -4.94 21.02 -11.09
N ALA A 148 -5.88 21.83 -10.58
CA ALA A 148 -5.62 22.75 -9.48
C ALA A 148 -5.21 22.01 -8.19
N GLN A 149 -5.84 20.87 -7.88
CA GLN A 149 -5.46 20.02 -6.73
C GLN A 149 -4.03 19.46 -6.86
N LYS A 150 -3.63 19.02 -8.04
CA LYS A 150 -2.24 18.59 -8.30
C LYS A 150 -1.23 19.70 -8.09
N GLN A 151 -1.52 20.89 -8.66
CA GLN A 151 -0.64 22.04 -8.53
C GLN A 151 -0.57 22.52 -7.07
N HIS A 152 -1.68 22.49 -6.36
CA HIS A 152 -1.70 22.81 -4.93
C HIS A 152 -0.85 21.82 -4.13
N LEU A 153 -1.01 20.53 -4.38
CA LEU A 153 -0.28 19.47 -3.69
C LEU A 153 1.23 19.63 -3.87
N ILE A 154 1.70 19.71 -5.11
CA ILE A 154 3.15 19.74 -5.40
C ILE A 154 3.84 21.01 -4.94
N ASN A 155 3.11 22.15 -4.88
CA ASN A 155 3.63 23.44 -4.47
C ASN A 155 3.41 23.75 -2.98
N HIS A 156 2.77 22.84 -2.22
CA HIS A 156 2.47 23.09 -0.82
C HIS A 156 3.72 22.93 0.05
N PRO A 157 4.20 24.01 0.74
CA PRO A 157 5.49 23.96 1.45
C PRO A 157 5.55 22.90 2.56
N LYS A 158 4.44 22.65 3.27
CA LYS A 158 4.36 21.63 4.32
C LYS A 158 4.53 20.24 3.71
N GLU A 159 3.81 19.92 2.63
CA GLU A 159 3.87 18.62 1.97
C GLU A 159 5.29 18.35 1.43
N GLN A 160 5.93 19.37 0.85
CA GLN A 160 7.32 19.26 0.39
C GLN A 160 8.29 18.99 1.55
N ALA A 161 8.14 19.73 2.66
CA ALA A 161 9.01 19.58 3.82
C ALA A 161 8.86 18.20 4.47
N GLU A 162 7.64 17.70 4.62
CA GLU A 162 7.34 16.36 5.12
C GLU A 162 7.93 15.29 4.19
N HIS A 163 7.75 15.44 2.89
CA HIS A 163 8.28 14.51 1.89
C HIS A 163 9.81 14.42 1.92
N ILE A 164 10.50 15.56 1.99
CA ILE A 164 11.98 15.59 2.10
C ILE A 164 12.44 14.92 3.40
N MET A 165 11.75 15.15 4.51
CA MET A 165 12.09 14.51 5.79
C MET A 165 11.98 12.99 5.70
N LEU A 166 10.90 12.46 5.14
CA LEU A 166 10.72 11.02 4.96
C LEU A 166 11.72 10.43 3.97
N LEU A 167 11.98 11.15 2.88
CA LEU A 167 12.97 10.74 1.89
C LEU A 167 14.36 10.59 2.50
N ASP A 168 14.77 11.50 3.37
CA ASP A 168 16.06 11.45 4.04
C ASP A 168 16.12 10.33 5.08
N LEU A 169 15.04 10.11 5.82
CA LEU A 169 14.90 9.00 6.77
C LEU A 169 15.05 7.64 6.05
N GLU A 170 14.32 7.43 4.97
CA GLU A 170 14.39 6.19 4.20
C GLU A 170 15.75 5.98 3.50
N ARG A 171 16.39 7.05 3.04
CA ARG A 171 17.77 6.98 2.53
C ARG A 171 18.74 6.49 3.62
N ASN A 172 18.54 6.95 4.84
CA ASN A 172 19.35 6.52 5.98
C ASN A 172 19.12 5.02 6.30
N ASP A 173 17.86 4.57 6.32
CA ASP A 173 17.52 3.16 6.53
C ASP A 173 18.07 2.27 5.41
N MET A 174 17.95 2.68 4.16
CA MET A 174 18.56 2.00 3.02
C MET A 174 20.09 1.90 3.16
N GLY A 175 20.74 2.94 3.66
CA GLY A 175 22.19 2.97 3.92
C GLY A 175 22.67 1.90 4.90
N ARG A 176 21.78 1.39 5.76
CA ARG A 176 22.11 0.32 6.73
C ARG A 176 22.23 -1.07 6.07
N VAL A 177 21.57 -1.30 4.94
CA VAL A 177 21.50 -2.59 4.25
C VAL A 177 22.16 -2.58 2.87
N CYS A 178 22.47 -1.40 2.33
CA CYS A 178 23.07 -1.23 1.01
C CYS A 178 24.59 -1.09 1.08
N GLU A 179 25.26 -1.32 -0.05
CA GLU A 179 26.67 -0.99 -0.25
C GLU A 179 26.90 0.52 -0.07
N TYR A 180 28.03 0.90 0.49
CA TYR A 180 28.37 2.31 0.69
C TYR A 180 28.43 3.06 -0.63
N GLY A 181 27.74 4.21 -0.68
CA GLY A 181 27.67 5.07 -1.87
C GLY A 181 26.74 4.58 -2.97
N SER A 182 26.01 3.45 -2.77
CA SER A 182 25.08 2.92 -3.75
C SER A 182 23.66 3.47 -3.63
N VAL A 183 23.33 4.13 -2.50
CA VAL A 183 21.98 4.66 -2.25
C VAL A 183 21.81 6.00 -2.99
N TYR A 184 20.80 6.07 -3.84
CA TYR A 184 20.44 7.29 -4.58
C TYR A 184 18.95 7.38 -4.81
N VAL A 185 18.48 8.61 -5.01
CA VAL A 185 17.08 8.91 -5.37
C VAL A 185 17.03 9.07 -6.88
N ASN A 186 16.26 8.23 -7.55
CA ASN A 186 16.11 8.28 -9.01
C ASN A 186 14.83 9.01 -9.47
N GLU A 187 13.86 9.16 -8.58
CA GLU A 187 12.65 9.93 -8.80
C GLU A 187 12.37 10.78 -7.55
N VAL A 188 12.15 12.07 -7.72
CA VAL A 188 11.91 13.01 -6.62
C VAL A 188 10.59 13.72 -6.83
N MET A 189 9.69 13.66 -5.85
CA MET A 189 8.41 14.38 -5.82
C MET A 189 7.58 14.25 -7.10
N THR A 190 7.48 13.03 -7.63
CA THR A 190 6.64 12.73 -8.78
C THR A 190 5.18 12.64 -8.35
N LEU A 191 4.26 13.19 -9.15
CA LEU A 191 2.83 13.06 -8.91
C LEU A 191 2.29 11.75 -9.48
N GLU A 192 1.66 10.96 -8.63
CA GLU A 192 0.85 9.80 -9.03
C GLU A 192 -0.63 10.08 -8.80
N THR A 193 -1.46 9.69 -9.78
CA THR A 193 -2.90 9.89 -9.73
C THR A 193 -3.60 8.54 -9.64
N TYR A 194 -4.37 8.39 -8.58
CA TYR A 194 -5.23 7.23 -8.31
C TYR A 194 -6.71 7.59 -8.48
N PRO A 195 -7.64 6.66 -8.39
CA PRO A 195 -9.07 6.95 -8.63
C PRO A 195 -9.65 8.07 -7.77
N TYR A 196 -9.18 8.21 -6.50
CA TYR A 196 -9.75 9.14 -5.53
C TYR A 196 -8.78 10.20 -5.04
N VAL A 197 -7.48 10.02 -5.27
CA VAL A 197 -6.44 10.88 -4.71
C VAL A 197 -5.28 11.10 -5.67
N HIS A 198 -4.53 12.18 -5.43
CA HIS A 198 -3.19 12.42 -5.94
C HIS A 198 -2.19 12.24 -4.81
N HIS A 199 -1.06 11.62 -5.10
CA HIS A 199 0.05 11.45 -4.18
C HIS A 199 1.33 12.10 -4.72
N ILE A 200 2.16 12.61 -3.80
CA ILE A 200 3.57 12.87 -4.10
C ILE A 200 4.35 11.63 -3.69
N VAL A 201 5.15 11.12 -4.62
CA VAL A 201 6.00 9.94 -4.42
C VAL A 201 7.44 10.24 -4.81
N SER A 202 8.37 9.55 -4.17
CA SER A 202 9.77 9.48 -4.59
C SER A 202 10.21 8.03 -4.68
N ASN A 203 11.31 7.76 -5.35
CA ASN A 203 11.87 6.40 -5.38
C ASN A 203 13.34 6.43 -5.02
N ILE A 204 13.72 5.57 -4.08
CA ILE A 204 15.08 5.40 -3.60
C ILE A 204 15.54 4.01 -4.01
N LYS A 205 16.78 3.92 -4.50
CA LYS A 205 17.42 2.67 -4.88
C LYS A 205 18.76 2.52 -4.20
N GLY A 206 19.15 1.26 -3.97
CA GLY A 206 20.48 0.93 -3.47
C GLY A 206 20.84 -0.51 -3.80
N LYS A 207 22.11 -0.82 -3.89
CA LYS A 207 22.61 -2.17 -4.08
C LYS A 207 22.71 -2.85 -2.72
N VAL A 208 22.06 -4.02 -2.57
CA VAL A 208 22.11 -4.78 -1.32
C VAL A 208 23.55 -5.21 -1.04
N ARG A 209 23.98 -5.04 0.21
CA ARG A 209 25.30 -5.49 0.66
C ARG A 209 25.37 -7.01 0.65
N GLU A 210 26.47 -7.54 0.13
CA GLU A 210 26.78 -8.95 0.31
C GLU A 210 27.02 -9.23 1.81
N GLY A 211 26.33 -10.24 2.34
CA GLY A 211 26.39 -10.63 3.75
C GLY A 211 27.65 -11.43 4.10
#